data_2b34bafc0b191fdf4709cb9897c18998
#
_entry.id   2b34bafc0b191fdf4709cb9897c18998
#
_cell.length_a   1.000
_cell.length_b   1.000
_cell.length_c   1.000
_cell.angle_alpha   90.00
_cell.angle_beta   90.00
_cell.angle_gamma   90.00
#
_symmetry.space_group_name_H-M   'P 1'
#
loop_
_entity.id
_entity.type
_entity.pdbx_description
1 polymer ?
#
loop_
_entity_poly.entity_id
_entity_poly.type
_entity_poly.pdbx_seq_one_letter_code
_entity_poly.pdbx_strand_id
1 'polypeptide(L)'
;MPRAKQSMDGNTAAAHVAYAFTEVAAIYPITPSSPMADTVDQWSAAGLKNVFGNTVKVMEMQSEAGAAGTVHGSLAAGAITTTFTASQGLLLMIPNMYKIAAEQLPCVFDVSARTVATQSLNIFGDHSDVYACRQTGFAMLAETNPQEVMDLSPVAHLCAIEGKVPFLNFFDGFRTSHEIQKIEKWDYADLAEMVNMDAVKAFREHALNPEHPTMRGSHENGDVFFQHREACNSVYNALPAVVEKYMAKINAKLGTNYDLFNYYGAADADRVIVAMGSICDVADEVIDYLNAKGEKVGIIKVRLYRPWVSSALLKVLPKTAKKVAVLDRTKEPGSLGEPLYLDVAATLREAGLNDVVLTGGRYGLGSKDTPPSSIFALFKELEKDAPKERFTLGITDDVTFLSLPEVKPAPITAAAGTKECKFWGLGGDGTVGANKNSVKDVYKRQLQTSRSRQQRPSPAQRSGPLRARRWPWCCFWLR
;
A
#
# COMPACT_ATOMS: atom_id res chain seq x y z
N MET A 1 -22.16 10.58 12.16
CA MET A 1 -23.03 10.23 11.01
C MET A 1 -22.26 9.22 10.15
N PRO A 2 -22.92 8.30 9.44
CA PRO A 2 -22.19 7.42 8.54
C PRO A 2 -21.45 8.24 7.47
N ARG A 3 -20.20 7.88 7.17
CA ARG A 3 -19.39 8.56 6.15
C ARG A 3 -20.05 8.45 4.76
N ALA A 4 -19.83 9.45 3.92
CA ALA A 4 -20.30 9.42 2.55
C ALA A 4 -19.60 8.32 1.75
N LYS A 5 -20.36 7.52 0.99
CA LYS A 5 -19.81 6.49 0.10
C LYS A 5 -19.63 7.04 -1.31
N GLN A 6 -18.45 6.79 -1.87
CA GLN A 6 -18.11 7.21 -3.23
C GLN A 6 -17.35 6.10 -3.96
N SER A 7 -17.64 5.91 -5.25
CA SER A 7 -16.87 4.99 -6.09
C SER A 7 -15.61 5.70 -6.58
N MET A 8 -14.45 5.18 -6.18
CA MET A 8 -13.14 5.72 -6.57
C MET A 8 -12.08 4.62 -6.60
N ASP A 9 -10.97 4.90 -7.25
CA ASP A 9 -9.80 4.04 -7.24
C ASP A 9 -8.80 4.43 -6.13
N GLY A 10 -7.79 3.59 -5.92
CA GLY A 10 -6.78 3.81 -4.88
C GLY A 10 -6.00 5.11 -5.05
N ASN A 11 -5.66 5.49 -6.28
CA ASN A 11 -5.02 6.78 -6.56
C ASN A 11 -5.88 7.96 -6.11
N THR A 12 -7.16 7.93 -6.43
CA THR A 12 -8.12 8.99 -6.02
C THR A 12 -8.30 9.02 -4.50
N ALA A 13 -8.27 7.85 -3.85
CA ALA A 13 -8.36 7.74 -2.39
C ALA A 13 -7.12 8.36 -1.72
N ALA A 14 -5.90 8.01 -2.18
CA ALA A 14 -4.65 8.60 -1.70
C ALA A 14 -4.60 10.12 -1.93
N ALA A 15 -4.94 10.56 -3.14
CA ALA A 15 -4.98 11.98 -3.48
C ALA A 15 -5.94 12.77 -2.57
N HIS A 16 -7.09 12.18 -2.21
CA HIS A 16 -8.07 12.82 -1.32
C HIS A 16 -7.47 13.09 0.07
N VAL A 17 -6.77 12.12 0.61
CA VAL A 17 -6.12 12.23 1.92
C VAL A 17 -4.91 13.16 1.84
N ALA A 18 -4.04 12.95 0.85
CA ALA A 18 -2.85 13.79 0.66
C ALA A 18 -3.22 15.27 0.51
N TYR A 19 -4.26 15.59 -0.27
CA TYR A 19 -4.73 16.97 -0.44
C TYR A 19 -5.12 17.61 0.90
N ALA A 20 -5.75 16.84 1.79
CA ALA A 20 -6.16 17.35 3.10
C ALA A 20 -4.98 17.86 3.94
N PHE A 21 -3.83 17.19 3.88
CA PHE A 21 -2.67 17.48 4.74
C PHE A 21 -1.54 18.21 4.04
N THR A 22 -1.67 18.56 2.77
CA THR A 22 -0.60 19.11 1.93
C THR A 22 -0.79 20.61 1.70
N GLU A 23 0.28 21.39 1.82
CA GLU A 23 0.34 22.81 1.42
C GLU A 23 1.02 22.97 0.06
N VAL A 24 2.04 22.16 -0.23
CA VAL A 24 2.75 22.12 -1.51
C VAL A 24 2.83 20.68 -2.02
N ALA A 25 2.40 20.44 -3.25
CA ALA A 25 2.63 19.19 -3.97
C ALA A 25 3.68 19.42 -5.06
N ALA A 26 4.85 18.83 -4.91
CA ALA A 26 5.90 18.89 -5.94
C ALA A 26 5.87 17.58 -6.74
N ILE A 27 5.62 17.67 -8.03
CA ILE A 27 5.28 16.52 -8.86
C ILE A 27 6.16 16.41 -10.10
N TYR A 28 6.32 15.17 -10.57
CA TYR A 28 6.71 14.84 -11.93
C TYR A 28 5.94 13.56 -12.30
N PRO A 29 4.99 13.64 -13.26
CA PRO A 29 4.06 12.55 -13.53
C PRO A 29 4.75 11.27 -14.00
N ILE A 30 4.42 10.15 -13.36
CA ILE A 30 4.87 8.81 -13.74
C ILE A 30 3.75 7.80 -13.54
N THR A 31 3.49 6.95 -14.54
CA THR A 31 2.52 5.85 -14.45
C THR A 31 2.99 4.79 -13.45
N PRO A 32 2.14 4.27 -12.54
CA PRO A 32 0.70 4.48 -12.42
C PRO A 32 0.27 5.57 -11.42
N SER A 33 1.20 6.39 -10.89
CA SER A 33 0.94 7.40 -9.85
C SER A 33 0.38 8.72 -10.40
N SER A 34 0.53 9.00 -11.71
CA SER A 34 0.11 10.26 -12.33
C SER A 34 -1.31 10.71 -11.97
N PRO A 35 -2.34 9.83 -11.89
CA PRO A 35 -3.68 10.25 -11.53
C PRO A 35 -3.81 10.90 -10.15
N MET A 36 -2.90 10.62 -9.20
CA MET A 36 -2.88 11.33 -7.91
C MET A 36 -2.54 12.80 -8.10
N ALA A 37 -1.45 13.08 -8.82
CA ALA A 37 -1.01 14.42 -9.14
C ALA A 37 -2.07 15.21 -9.94
N ASP A 38 -2.62 14.60 -11.01
CA ASP A 38 -3.67 15.19 -11.84
C ASP A 38 -4.90 15.57 -11.00
N THR A 39 -5.30 14.71 -10.07
CA THR A 39 -6.46 14.92 -9.21
C THR A 39 -6.21 16.07 -8.22
N VAL A 40 -5.03 16.12 -7.61
CA VAL A 40 -4.63 17.19 -6.69
C VAL A 40 -4.58 18.54 -7.42
N ASP A 41 -4.04 18.59 -8.64
CA ASP A 41 -4.02 19.81 -9.46
C ASP A 41 -5.42 20.29 -9.82
N GLN A 42 -6.31 19.40 -10.25
CA GLN A 42 -7.71 19.71 -10.54
C GLN A 42 -8.43 20.30 -9.32
N TRP A 43 -8.24 19.73 -8.14
CA TRP A 43 -8.86 20.22 -6.90
C TRP A 43 -8.26 21.57 -6.46
N SER A 44 -6.98 21.76 -6.65
CA SER A 44 -6.30 23.04 -6.40
C SER A 44 -6.87 24.13 -7.30
N ALA A 45 -6.97 23.87 -8.60
CA ALA A 45 -7.56 24.79 -9.58
C ALA A 45 -9.05 25.10 -9.29
N ALA A 46 -9.78 24.14 -8.73
CA ALA A 46 -11.17 24.31 -8.28
C ALA A 46 -11.29 25.08 -6.94
N GLY A 47 -10.17 25.44 -6.29
CA GLY A 47 -10.15 26.21 -5.05
C GLY A 47 -10.50 25.42 -3.79
N LEU A 48 -10.42 24.06 -3.83
CA LEU A 48 -10.64 23.22 -2.65
C LEU A 48 -9.65 23.63 -1.54
N LYS A 49 -10.14 23.68 -0.30
CA LYS A 49 -9.30 24.01 0.86
C LYS A 49 -8.85 22.72 1.57
N ASN A 50 -7.57 22.69 1.96
CA ASN A 50 -7.01 21.66 2.83
C ASN A 50 -7.40 21.92 4.30
N VAL A 51 -6.95 21.07 5.23
CA VAL A 51 -7.26 21.20 6.67
C VAL A 51 -6.63 22.44 7.31
N PHE A 52 -5.67 23.07 6.65
CA PHE A 52 -5.03 24.33 7.10
C PHE A 52 -5.71 25.58 6.52
N GLY A 53 -6.79 25.41 5.75
CA GLY A 53 -7.55 26.52 5.15
C GLY A 53 -6.96 27.08 3.84
N ASN A 54 -5.94 26.44 3.27
CA ASN A 54 -5.26 26.86 2.06
C ASN A 54 -5.62 25.94 0.86
N THR A 55 -5.48 26.48 -0.36
CA THR A 55 -5.40 25.64 -1.56
C THR A 55 -4.00 25.07 -1.68
N VAL A 56 -3.86 23.83 -2.13
CA VAL A 56 -2.55 23.20 -2.35
C VAL A 56 -1.84 23.90 -3.51
N LYS A 57 -0.58 24.28 -3.31
CA LYS A 57 0.26 24.77 -4.40
C LYS A 57 0.88 23.62 -5.14
N VAL A 58 0.45 23.36 -6.36
CA VAL A 58 1.02 22.29 -7.21
C VAL A 58 2.18 22.86 -8.03
N MET A 59 3.31 22.15 -8.04
CA MET A 59 4.52 22.52 -8.78
C MET A 59 5.01 21.31 -9.59
N GLU A 60 4.88 21.38 -10.91
CA GLU A 60 5.44 20.38 -11.81
C GLU A 60 6.90 20.70 -12.12
N MET A 61 7.76 19.71 -11.98
CA MET A 61 9.21 19.82 -12.16
C MET A 61 9.65 19.13 -13.44
N GLN A 62 10.96 19.18 -13.76
CA GLN A 62 11.52 18.55 -14.96
C GLN A 62 11.95 17.09 -14.76
N SER A 63 12.01 16.63 -13.51
CA SER A 63 12.33 15.24 -13.15
C SER A 63 11.90 14.96 -11.72
N GLU A 64 11.83 13.68 -11.36
CA GLU A 64 11.54 13.25 -10.00
C GLU A 64 12.63 13.73 -9.01
N ALA A 65 13.90 13.77 -9.42
CA ALA A 65 14.97 14.35 -8.59
C ALA A 65 14.71 15.85 -8.31
N GLY A 66 14.22 16.59 -9.30
CA GLY A 66 13.80 17.97 -9.14
C GLY A 66 12.59 18.12 -8.22
N ALA A 67 11.60 17.23 -8.35
CA ALA A 67 10.44 17.16 -7.46
C ALA A 67 10.88 16.91 -6.01
N ALA A 68 11.76 15.94 -5.77
CA ALA A 68 12.30 15.64 -4.43
C ALA A 68 13.11 16.81 -3.85
N GLY A 69 13.89 17.51 -4.68
CA GLY A 69 14.59 18.73 -4.29
C GLY A 69 13.63 19.85 -3.89
N THR A 70 12.52 19.99 -4.62
CA THR A 70 11.46 20.96 -4.29
C THR A 70 10.74 20.57 -3.00
N VAL A 71 10.45 19.26 -2.77
CA VAL A 71 9.91 18.77 -1.50
C VAL A 71 10.84 19.17 -0.36
N HIS A 72 12.14 18.85 -0.46
CA HIS A 72 13.11 19.17 0.57
C HIS A 72 13.18 20.68 0.86
N GLY A 73 13.30 21.52 -0.18
CA GLY A 73 13.36 22.97 -0.02
C GLY A 73 12.08 23.58 0.55
N SER A 74 10.92 23.08 0.15
CA SER A 74 9.62 23.51 0.66
C SER A 74 9.44 23.14 2.14
N LEU A 75 9.82 21.93 2.54
CA LEU A 75 9.83 21.49 3.93
C LEU A 75 10.80 22.34 4.76
N ALA A 76 12.00 22.62 4.26
CA ALA A 76 12.96 23.49 4.94
C ALA A 76 12.42 24.91 5.13
N ALA A 77 11.57 25.38 4.23
CA ALA A 77 10.86 26.66 4.34
C ALA A 77 9.60 26.62 5.24
N GLY A 78 9.27 25.46 5.81
CA GLY A 78 8.17 25.29 6.79
C GLY A 78 6.80 24.99 6.18
N ALA A 79 6.72 24.59 4.91
CA ALA A 79 5.49 24.13 4.29
C ALA A 79 5.39 22.59 4.29
N ILE A 80 4.27 22.04 4.74
CA ILE A 80 4.02 20.60 4.69
C ILE A 80 3.84 20.18 3.24
N THR A 81 4.69 19.26 2.77
CA THR A 81 4.84 18.96 1.35
C THR A 81 4.70 17.48 1.07
N THR A 82 4.07 17.14 -0.04
CA THR A 82 3.84 15.76 -0.51
C THR A 82 4.29 15.62 -1.96
N THR A 83 4.62 14.40 -2.38
CA THR A 83 4.86 14.04 -3.78
C THR A 83 4.23 12.68 -4.12
N PHE A 84 4.01 12.46 -5.40
CA PHE A 84 3.40 11.25 -5.96
C PHE A 84 4.36 10.66 -7.00
N THR A 85 4.75 9.39 -6.82
CA THR A 85 5.77 8.80 -7.69
C THR A 85 5.68 7.27 -7.77
N ALA A 86 6.56 6.65 -8.53
CA ALA A 86 6.72 5.20 -8.68
C ALA A 86 8.05 4.84 -9.33
N SER A 87 8.50 3.58 -9.22
CA SER A 87 9.54 2.98 -10.04
C SER A 87 10.86 3.77 -10.06
N GLN A 88 11.44 3.99 -11.25
CA GLN A 88 12.66 4.78 -11.44
C GLN A 88 12.53 6.19 -10.87
N GLY A 89 11.34 6.78 -10.93
CA GLY A 89 11.08 8.10 -10.35
C GLY A 89 11.34 8.12 -8.85
N LEU A 90 10.83 7.12 -8.13
CA LEU A 90 11.12 6.96 -6.70
C LEU A 90 12.61 6.77 -6.43
N LEU A 91 13.31 5.97 -7.25
CA LEU A 91 14.75 5.75 -7.11
C LEU A 91 15.57 7.04 -7.33
N LEU A 92 15.15 7.90 -8.24
CA LEU A 92 15.77 9.22 -8.44
C LEU A 92 15.60 10.16 -7.25
N MET A 93 14.63 9.91 -6.38
CA MET A 93 14.39 10.69 -5.17
C MET A 93 15.25 10.26 -3.97
N ILE A 94 15.86 9.06 -4.01
CA ILE A 94 16.59 8.45 -2.88
C ILE A 94 17.61 9.40 -2.23
N PRO A 95 18.47 10.14 -2.95
CA PRO A 95 19.42 11.04 -2.32
C PRO A 95 18.74 12.11 -1.44
N ASN A 96 17.62 12.67 -1.92
CA ASN A 96 16.84 13.63 -1.15
C ASN A 96 16.06 12.96 0.00
N MET A 97 15.61 11.71 -0.17
CA MET A 97 14.95 10.96 0.91
C MET A 97 15.87 10.81 2.12
N TYR A 98 17.15 10.45 1.91
CA TYR A 98 18.13 10.41 3.01
C TYR A 98 18.26 11.76 3.73
N LYS A 99 18.27 12.88 2.99
CA LYS A 99 18.35 14.23 3.54
C LYS A 99 17.11 14.58 4.35
N ILE A 100 15.93 14.39 3.78
CA ILE A 100 14.65 14.68 4.42
C ILE A 100 14.49 13.89 5.71
N ALA A 101 14.83 12.59 5.69
CA ALA A 101 14.76 11.73 6.87
C ALA A 101 15.76 12.14 7.97
N ALA A 102 17.01 12.42 7.59
CA ALA A 102 18.05 12.81 8.54
C ALA A 102 17.77 14.18 9.18
N GLU A 103 17.13 15.08 8.45
CA GLU A 103 16.70 16.39 8.95
C GLU A 103 15.36 16.37 9.69
N GLN A 104 14.74 15.18 9.84
CA GLN A 104 13.47 14.95 10.54
C GLN A 104 12.33 15.84 10.01
N LEU A 105 12.24 15.97 8.70
CA LEU A 105 11.24 16.80 8.05
C LEU A 105 9.97 15.97 7.74
N PRO A 106 8.77 16.46 8.15
CA PRO A 106 7.52 15.73 7.97
C PRO A 106 7.04 15.82 6.53
N CYS A 107 7.00 14.71 5.83
CA CYS A 107 6.35 14.61 4.52
C CYS A 107 5.82 13.20 4.26
N VAL A 108 4.99 13.07 3.25
CA VAL A 108 4.54 11.79 2.73
C VAL A 108 4.84 11.70 1.24
N PHE A 109 5.43 10.58 0.84
CA PHE A 109 5.54 10.17 -0.55
C PHE A 109 4.48 9.10 -0.79
N ASP A 110 3.45 9.40 -1.56
CA ASP A 110 2.44 8.42 -1.96
C ASP A 110 2.91 7.69 -3.21
N VAL A 111 2.98 6.37 -3.12
CA VAL A 111 3.60 5.54 -4.16
C VAL A 111 2.64 4.44 -4.62
N SER A 112 2.26 4.49 -5.89
CA SER A 112 1.65 3.35 -6.56
C SER A 112 2.77 2.42 -7.04
N ALA A 113 3.14 1.46 -6.20
CA ALA A 113 4.35 0.66 -6.36
C ALA A 113 4.43 -0.04 -7.73
N ARG A 114 5.56 0.14 -8.42
CA ARG A 114 5.80 -0.33 -9.79
C ARG A 114 7.17 -0.92 -9.94
N THR A 115 7.30 -1.93 -10.83
CA THR A 115 8.59 -2.54 -11.20
C THR A 115 9.63 -1.48 -11.52
N VAL A 116 10.86 -1.75 -11.11
CA VAL A 116 12.06 -1.05 -11.61
C VAL A 116 12.53 -1.75 -12.87
N ALA A 117 12.90 -0.99 -13.91
CA ALA A 117 13.43 -1.56 -15.15
C ALA A 117 14.74 -2.33 -14.87
N THR A 118 14.79 -3.58 -15.32
CA THR A 118 15.92 -4.47 -15.19
C THR A 118 16.35 -4.99 -16.57
N GLN A 119 16.07 -6.28 -16.91
CA GLN A 119 16.30 -6.83 -18.24
C GLN A 119 15.42 -6.19 -19.32
N SER A 120 14.28 -5.61 -18.92
CA SER A 120 13.38 -4.86 -19.79
C SER A 120 12.57 -3.87 -18.98
N LEU A 121 11.96 -2.89 -19.66
CA LEU A 121 10.97 -2.01 -19.07
C LEU A 121 9.66 -2.79 -18.85
N ASN A 122 9.11 -2.67 -17.66
CA ASN A 122 7.75 -3.09 -17.33
C ASN A 122 7.08 -1.98 -16.52
N ILE A 123 5.88 -1.55 -16.92
CA ILE A 123 5.15 -0.46 -16.25
C ILE A 123 4.20 -0.96 -15.16
N PHE A 124 4.03 -2.28 -15.01
CA PHE A 124 3.09 -2.86 -14.05
C PHE A 124 3.67 -2.99 -12.65
N GLY A 125 2.81 -3.29 -11.67
CA GLY A 125 3.15 -3.21 -10.27
C GLY A 125 3.99 -4.37 -9.74
N ASP A 126 4.92 -4.05 -8.88
CA ASP A 126 5.51 -4.87 -7.83
C ASP A 126 6.16 -3.94 -6.78
N HIS A 127 6.88 -4.50 -5.81
CA HIS A 127 7.46 -3.74 -4.70
C HIS A 127 8.96 -3.46 -4.85
N SER A 128 9.54 -3.65 -6.03
CA SER A 128 10.98 -3.45 -6.22
C SER A 128 11.44 -2.02 -5.96
N ASP A 129 10.61 -1.04 -6.29
CA ASP A 129 10.87 0.38 -6.05
C ASP A 129 10.82 0.75 -4.57
N VAL A 130 9.77 0.37 -3.86
CA VAL A 130 9.61 0.68 -2.43
C VAL A 130 10.65 -0.06 -1.58
N TYR A 131 10.97 -1.31 -1.92
CA TYR A 131 12.04 -2.03 -1.22
C TYR A 131 13.42 -1.40 -1.39
N ALA A 132 13.69 -0.78 -2.54
CA ALA A 132 14.95 -0.04 -2.74
C ALA A 132 15.08 1.15 -1.79
N CYS A 133 13.97 1.69 -1.29
CA CYS A 133 13.93 2.84 -0.37
C CYS A 133 13.96 2.46 1.11
N ARG A 134 13.90 1.17 1.47
CA ARG A 134 13.75 0.70 2.87
C ARG A 134 14.84 1.15 3.84
N GLN A 135 15.99 1.57 3.34
CA GLN A 135 17.12 2.04 4.15
C GLN A 135 17.28 3.57 4.19
N THR A 136 16.38 4.33 3.55
CA THR A 136 16.50 5.81 3.45
C THR A 136 16.17 6.53 4.75
N GLY A 137 15.49 5.85 5.68
CA GLY A 137 14.97 6.44 6.91
C GLY A 137 13.51 6.88 6.81
N PHE A 138 12.85 6.73 5.65
CA PHE A 138 11.40 6.86 5.56
C PHE A 138 10.71 5.73 6.30
N ALA A 139 9.72 6.05 7.12
CA ALA A 139 8.78 5.05 7.59
C ALA A 139 7.96 4.54 6.39
N MET A 140 7.54 3.28 6.42
CA MET A 140 6.88 2.67 5.28
C MET A 140 5.56 2.03 5.71
N LEU A 141 4.46 2.54 5.16
CA LEU A 141 3.09 2.05 5.43
C LEU A 141 2.53 1.39 4.16
N ALA A 142 2.07 0.15 4.29
CA ALA A 142 1.53 -0.67 3.20
C ALA A 142 0.00 -0.80 3.29
N GLU A 143 -0.67 -0.65 2.17
CA GLU A 143 -2.12 -0.68 2.05
C GLU A 143 -2.56 -1.74 1.04
N THR A 144 -3.69 -2.40 1.29
CA THR A 144 -4.13 -3.55 0.50
C THR A 144 -5.06 -3.16 -0.65
N ASN A 145 -6.08 -2.36 -0.36
CA ASN A 145 -7.18 -2.02 -1.28
C ASN A 145 -7.58 -0.54 -1.15
N PRO A 146 -8.43 0.01 -2.05
CA PRO A 146 -8.82 1.41 -2.03
C PRO A 146 -9.46 1.89 -0.71
N GLN A 147 -10.19 1.02 0.03
CA GLN A 147 -10.73 1.41 1.32
C GLN A 147 -9.62 1.58 2.36
N GLU A 148 -8.65 0.67 2.40
CA GLU A 148 -7.48 0.78 3.28
C GLU A 148 -6.62 1.98 2.93
N VAL A 149 -6.44 2.30 1.64
CA VAL A 149 -5.78 3.54 1.21
C VAL A 149 -6.49 4.76 1.80
N MET A 150 -7.81 4.83 1.70
CA MET A 150 -8.59 5.92 2.30
C MET A 150 -8.46 5.97 3.83
N ASP A 151 -8.41 4.81 4.49
CA ASP A 151 -8.44 4.72 5.95
C ASP A 151 -7.05 4.89 6.60
N LEU A 152 -5.98 4.39 5.96
CA LEU A 152 -4.63 4.36 6.53
C LEU A 152 -3.71 5.49 6.05
N SER A 153 -3.91 6.04 4.85
CA SER A 153 -3.10 7.19 4.41
C SER A 153 -3.11 8.35 5.41
N PRO A 154 -4.22 8.67 6.14
CA PRO A 154 -4.17 9.68 7.21
C PRO A 154 -3.17 9.33 8.32
N VAL A 155 -2.94 8.04 8.61
CA VAL A 155 -1.92 7.63 9.61
C VAL A 155 -0.55 8.11 9.18
N ALA A 156 -0.17 7.91 7.90
CA ALA A 156 1.11 8.34 7.37
C ALA A 156 1.32 9.86 7.56
N HIS A 157 0.33 10.68 7.18
CA HIS A 157 0.42 12.13 7.30
C HIS A 157 0.48 12.62 8.76
N LEU A 158 -0.42 12.11 9.61
CA LEU A 158 -0.48 12.48 11.02
C LEU A 158 0.76 12.06 11.78
N CYS A 159 1.28 10.86 11.49
CA CYS A 159 2.51 10.35 12.09
C CYS A 159 3.75 11.08 11.59
N ALA A 160 3.80 11.47 10.31
CA ALA A 160 4.91 12.27 9.80
C ALA A 160 5.00 13.61 10.54
N ILE A 161 3.87 14.29 10.74
CA ILE A 161 3.81 15.57 11.46
C ILE A 161 4.23 15.42 12.92
N GLU A 162 3.64 14.48 13.66
CA GLU A 162 3.90 14.32 15.09
C GLU A 162 5.23 13.61 15.38
N GLY A 163 5.53 12.56 14.62
CA GLY A 163 6.74 11.74 14.80
C GLY A 163 8.00 12.34 14.21
N LYS A 164 7.89 13.40 13.40
CA LYS A 164 9.04 14.04 12.70
C LYS A 164 9.83 13.04 11.83
N VAL A 165 9.16 12.07 11.26
CA VAL A 165 9.72 11.07 10.35
C VAL A 165 8.92 11.10 9.05
N PRO A 166 9.56 11.23 7.90
CA PRO A 166 8.86 11.17 6.63
C PRO A 166 8.30 9.77 6.38
N PHE A 167 7.18 9.68 5.67
CA PHE A 167 6.54 8.42 5.32
C PHE A 167 6.57 8.17 3.82
N LEU A 168 6.81 6.93 3.46
CA LEU A 168 6.50 6.34 2.18
C LEU A 168 5.22 5.53 2.38
N ASN A 169 4.11 6.08 1.90
CA ASN A 169 2.79 5.47 1.91
C ASN A 169 2.58 4.77 0.58
N PHE A 170 2.40 3.45 0.56
CA PHE A 170 2.39 2.73 -0.70
C PHE A 170 1.33 1.64 -0.79
N PHE A 171 0.89 1.44 -1.99
CA PHE A 171 -0.06 0.41 -2.39
C PHE A 171 0.29 -0.10 -3.79
N ASP A 172 -0.25 -1.26 -4.15
CA ASP A 172 0.08 -1.92 -5.40
C ASP A 172 -0.36 -1.12 -6.63
N GLY A 173 0.61 -0.80 -7.49
CA GLY A 173 0.34 -0.22 -8.80
C GLY A 173 -0.54 -1.10 -9.65
N PHE A 174 -1.50 -0.50 -10.35
CA PHE A 174 -2.56 -1.10 -11.16
C PHE A 174 -3.56 -1.94 -10.37
N ARG A 175 -3.15 -2.79 -9.46
CA ARG A 175 -4.05 -3.62 -8.64
C ARG A 175 -4.90 -2.74 -7.72
N THR A 176 -4.29 -2.07 -6.75
CA THR A 176 -4.98 -1.17 -5.82
C THR A 176 -5.16 0.22 -6.44
N SER A 177 -4.13 0.75 -7.12
CA SER A 177 -4.14 2.13 -7.61
C SER A 177 -5.24 2.43 -8.63
N HIS A 178 -5.65 1.43 -9.43
CA HIS A 178 -6.68 1.56 -10.47
C HIS A 178 -7.93 0.72 -10.20
N GLU A 179 -7.96 -0.02 -9.11
CA GLU A 179 -9.15 -0.75 -8.69
C GLU A 179 -10.23 0.22 -8.23
N ILE A 180 -11.44 0.09 -8.82
CA ILE A 180 -12.57 0.92 -8.43
C ILE A 180 -13.41 0.16 -7.42
N GLN A 181 -13.50 0.71 -6.22
CA GLN A 181 -14.39 0.25 -5.16
C GLN A 181 -15.35 1.34 -4.73
N LYS A 182 -16.46 0.97 -4.14
CA LYS A 182 -17.38 1.90 -3.47
C LYS A 182 -16.97 1.98 -2.01
N ILE A 183 -16.18 2.98 -1.69
CA ILE A 183 -15.55 3.17 -0.38
C ILE A 183 -16.20 4.29 0.43
N GLU A 184 -16.01 4.26 1.73
CA GLU A 184 -16.36 5.34 2.66
C GLU A 184 -15.24 6.37 2.67
N LYS A 185 -15.59 7.62 2.42
CA LYS A 185 -14.67 8.74 2.28
C LYS A 185 -14.59 9.55 3.59
N TRP A 186 -13.39 10.03 3.93
CA TRP A 186 -13.21 11.00 5.02
C TRP A 186 -13.83 12.36 4.69
N ASP A 187 -14.43 12.98 5.69
CA ASP A 187 -14.67 14.41 5.70
C ASP A 187 -13.40 15.14 6.19
N TYR A 188 -13.06 16.28 5.60
CA TYR A 188 -11.88 17.05 5.99
C TYR A 188 -11.99 17.62 7.41
N ALA A 189 -13.22 17.85 7.91
CA ALA A 189 -13.41 18.24 9.30
C ALA A 189 -12.95 17.15 10.27
N ASP A 190 -13.26 15.86 9.99
CA ASP A 190 -12.81 14.74 10.80
C ASP A 190 -11.28 14.59 10.78
N LEU A 191 -10.66 14.83 9.61
CA LEU A 191 -9.20 14.79 9.47
C LEU A 191 -8.53 15.95 10.23
N ALA A 192 -9.10 17.15 10.16
CA ALA A 192 -8.60 18.33 10.86
C ALA A 192 -8.58 18.14 12.40
N GLU A 193 -9.62 17.50 12.97
CA GLU A 193 -9.68 17.19 14.40
C GLU A 193 -8.53 16.29 14.89
N MET A 194 -7.97 15.49 14.00
CA MET A 194 -6.89 14.56 14.36
C MET A 194 -5.50 15.19 14.30
N VAL A 195 -5.35 16.34 13.64
CA VAL A 195 -4.05 17.00 13.47
C VAL A 195 -3.50 17.50 14.79
N ASN A 196 -2.25 17.18 15.08
CA ASN A 196 -1.52 17.79 16.18
C ASN A 196 -0.99 19.16 15.74
N MET A 197 -1.78 20.23 15.99
CA MET A 197 -1.43 21.59 15.56
C MET A 197 -0.19 22.15 16.29
N ASP A 198 0.12 21.66 17.49
CA ASP A 198 1.35 22.06 18.20
C ASP A 198 2.58 21.49 17.48
N ALA A 199 2.49 20.28 16.94
CA ALA A 199 3.56 19.69 16.12
C ALA A 199 3.73 20.45 14.79
N VAL A 200 2.64 20.86 14.15
CA VAL A 200 2.68 21.74 12.95
C VAL A 200 3.35 23.07 13.27
N LYS A 201 2.99 23.69 14.40
CA LYS A 201 3.60 24.94 14.84
C LYS A 201 5.09 24.77 15.09
N ALA A 202 5.47 23.74 15.84
CA ALA A 202 6.88 23.43 16.12
C ALA A 202 7.69 23.17 14.84
N PHE A 203 7.10 22.46 13.85
CA PHE A 203 7.73 22.29 12.54
C PHE A 203 7.99 23.63 11.84
N ARG A 204 7.00 24.52 11.82
CA ARG A 204 7.13 25.85 11.18
C ARG A 204 8.12 26.76 11.90
N GLU A 205 8.21 26.68 13.22
CA GLU A 205 9.19 27.41 14.03
C GLU A 205 10.64 27.00 13.74
N HIS A 206 10.85 25.77 13.26
CA HIS A 206 12.15 25.25 12.82
C HIS A 206 12.45 25.52 11.33
N ALA A 207 11.60 26.25 10.63
CA ALA A 207 11.85 26.65 9.25
C ALA A 207 13.09 27.54 9.15
N LEU A 208 13.75 27.51 7.99
CA LEU A 208 14.86 28.42 7.71
C LEU A 208 14.36 29.85 7.76
N ASN A 209 14.88 30.61 8.71
CA ASN A 209 14.51 32.02 8.95
C ASN A 209 15.76 32.83 9.25
N PRO A 210 16.04 33.93 8.50
CA PRO A 210 17.21 34.76 8.73
C PRO A 210 17.23 35.41 10.11
N GLU A 211 16.06 35.65 10.74
CA GLU A 211 15.98 36.20 12.10
C GLU A 211 16.30 35.18 13.19
N HIS A 212 16.11 33.89 12.88
CA HIS A 212 16.42 32.77 13.77
C HIS A 212 17.19 31.69 12.96
N PRO A 213 18.45 31.97 12.62
CA PRO A 213 19.21 31.11 11.73
C PRO A 213 19.49 29.72 12.37
N THR A 214 19.22 28.70 11.63
CA THR A 214 19.56 27.32 11.96
C THR A 214 20.40 26.71 10.86
N MET A 215 21.37 25.85 11.23
CA MET A 215 22.20 25.16 10.27
C MET A 215 21.63 23.77 9.99
N ARG A 216 21.48 23.42 8.73
CA ARG A 216 21.04 22.10 8.26
C ARG A 216 21.94 21.62 7.13
N GLY A 217 22.18 20.31 7.10
CA GLY A 217 22.85 19.68 5.98
C GLY A 217 24.26 20.17 5.74
N SER A 218 24.96 20.59 6.80
CA SER A 218 26.36 20.99 6.71
C SER A 218 27.29 19.79 6.51
N HIS A 219 28.59 20.06 6.36
CA HIS A 219 29.60 19.02 6.32
C HIS A 219 29.99 18.61 7.74
N GLU A 220 30.05 17.30 7.99
CA GLU A 220 30.52 16.69 9.23
C GLU A 220 31.70 15.77 8.96
N ASN A 221 32.71 15.83 9.84
CA ASN A 221 33.86 14.94 9.80
C ASN A 221 33.54 13.63 10.58
N GLY A 222 34.44 12.64 10.44
CA GLY A 222 34.26 11.33 11.04
C GLY A 222 34.19 11.31 12.58
N ASP A 223 34.62 12.40 13.23
CA ASP A 223 34.56 12.56 14.68
C ASP A 223 33.15 12.78 15.25
N VAL A 224 32.21 13.31 14.43
CA VAL A 224 30.84 13.59 14.87
C VAL A 224 29.75 12.91 14.04
N PHE A 225 30.02 12.57 12.78
CA PHE A 225 29.01 12.03 11.86
C PHE A 225 28.34 10.76 12.38
N PHE A 226 29.12 9.82 12.94
CA PHE A 226 28.58 8.56 13.45
C PHE A 226 27.63 8.78 14.64
N GLN A 227 28.03 9.62 15.61
CA GLN A 227 27.17 9.95 16.75
C GLN A 227 25.87 10.62 16.32
N HIS A 228 25.90 11.50 15.35
CA HIS A 228 24.69 12.13 14.81
C HIS A 228 23.80 11.12 14.10
N ARG A 229 24.39 10.15 13.36
CA ARG A 229 23.60 9.06 12.77
C ARG A 229 22.93 8.18 13.83
N GLU A 230 23.58 7.90 14.95
CA GLU A 230 23.00 7.13 16.06
C GLU A 230 21.93 7.92 16.84
N ALA A 231 22.05 9.24 16.91
CA ALA A 231 21.09 10.09 17.64
C ALA A 231 19.65 9.97 17.13
N CYS A 232 19.45 9.60 15.85
CA CYS A 232 18.12 9.40 15.28
C CYS A 232 17.38 8.16 15.85
N ASN A 233 18.09 7.22 16.49
CA ASN A 233 17.51 5.97 17.02
C ASN A 233 16.36 6.24 17.98
N SER A 234 16.46 7.28 18.82
CA SER A 234 15.41 7.65 19.76
C SER A 234 14.09 7.99 19.07
N VAL A 235 14.15 8.66 17.92
CA VAL A 235 12.98 9.05 17.12
C VAL A 235 12.33 7.80 16.50
N TYR A 236 13.13 6.93 15.88
CA TYR A 236 12.61 5.70 15.28
C TYR A 236 12.06 4.71 16.30
N ASN A 237 12.65 4.64 17.51
CA ASN A 237 12.15 3.80 18.58
C ASN A 237 10.81 4.31 19.16
N ALA A 238 10.55 5.61 19.11
CA ALA A 238 9.30 6.19 19.57
C ALA A 238 8.17 6.12 18.52
N LEU A 239 8.52 6.04 17.22
CA LEU A 239 7.57 6.14 16.12
C LEU A 239 6.46 5.07 16.14
N PRO A 240 6.71 3.78 16.44
CA PRO A 240 5.65 2.76 16.49
C PRO A 240 4.50 3.14 17.42
N ALA A 241 4.78 3.69 18.58
CA ALA A 241 3.74 4.14 19.51
C ALA A 241 2.90 5.31 18.96
N VAL A 242 3.52 6.19 18.16
CA VAL A 242 2.79 7.25 17.46
C VAL A 242 1.88 6.66 16.37
N VAL A 243 2.35 5.65 15.65
CA VAL A 243 1.54 4.94 14.63
C VAL A 243 0.35 4.23 15.28
N GLU A 244 0.59 3.46 16.34
CA GLU A 244 -0.48 2.78 17.11
C GLU A 244 -1.51 3.78 17.64
N LYS A 245 -1.08 4.93 18.16
CA LYS A 245 -1.95 6.01 18.63
C LYS A 245 -2.90 6.50 17.53
N TYR A 246 -2.38 6.75 16.32
CA TYR A 246 -3.22 7.24 15.23
C TYR A 246 -4.06 6.14 14.59
N MET A 247 -3.57 4.92 14.50
CA MET A 247 -4.39 3.77 14.12
C MET A 247 -5.56 3.56 15.10
N ALA A 248 -5.32 3.69 16.40
CA ALA A 248 -6.37 3.61 17.42
C ALA A 248 -7.42 4.73 17.28
N LYS A 249 -7.02 5.97 16.97
CA LYS A 249 -7.96 7.08 16.70
C LYS A 249 -8.83 6.78 15.47
N ILE A 250 -8.24 6.27 14.41
CA ILE A 250 -8.94 5.88 13.19
C ILE A 250 -9.88 4.71 13.47
N ASN A 251 -9.42 3.68 14.14
CA ASN A 251 -10.25 2.54 14.54
C ASN A 251 -11.48 2.97 15.35
N ALA A 252 -11.31 3.90 16.29
CA ALA A 252 -12.42 4.43 17.10
C ALA A 252 -13.46 5.18 16.26
N LYS A 253 -13.04 5.90 15.22
CA LYS A 253 -13.94 6.62 14.31
C LYS A 253 -14.63 5.69 13.28
N LEU A 254 -13.95 4.62 12.86
CA LEU A 254 -14.37 3.76 11.75
C LEU A 254 -14.99 2.43 12.20
N GLY A 255 -14.74 1.99 13.43
CA GLY A 255 -15.09 0.65 13.91
C GLY A 255 -14.20 -0.45 13.29
N THR A 256 -12.97 -0.10 12.92
CA THR A 256 -11.96 -1.00 12.38
C THR A 256 -10.99 -1.49 13.46
N ASN A 257 -10.00 -2.31 13.09
CA ASN A 257 -9.01 -2.88 13.99
C ASN A 257 -7.59 -2.84 13.41
N TYR A 258 -7.24 -1.77 12.69
CA TYR A 258 -5.89 -1.59 12.14
C TYR A 258 -4.84 -1.57 13.26
N ASP A 259 -3.74 -2.29 13.04
CA ASP A 259 -2.58 -2.35 13.92
C ASP A 259 -1.32 -2.43 13.03
N LEU A 260 -0.12 -2.35 13.61
CA LEU A 260 1.16 -2.45 12.88
C LEU A 260 1.24 -3.73 12.04
N PHE A 261 0.69 -4.81 12.58
CA PHE A 261 0.47 -6.09 11.91
C PHE A 261 -0.94 -6.57 12.25
N ASN A 262 -1.71 -6.98 11.25
CA ASN A 262 -3.03 -7.57 11.46
C ASN A 262 -3.00 -9.06 11.18
N TYR A 263 -3.50 -9.85 12.12
CA TYR A 263 -3.73 -11.28 11.89
C TYR A 263 -5.15 -11.53 11.39
N TYR A 264 -5.27 -12.46 10.42
CA TYR A 264 -6.54 -12.99 9.93
C TYR A 264 -6.47 -14.50 9.76
N GLY A 265 -7.47 -15.23 10.26
CA GLY A 265 -7.59 -16.69 10.11
C GLY A 265 -7.90 -17.42 11.43
N ALA A 266 -7.60 -18.72 11.48
CA ALA A 266 -7.83 -19.53 12.66
C ALA A 266 -6.93 -19.10 13.82
N ALA A 267 -7.50 -18.95 15.02
CA ALA A 267 -6.73 -18.53 16.21
C ALA A 267 -5.62 -19.53 16.60
N ASP A 268 -5.79 -20.79 16.22
CA ASP A 268 -4.87 -21.91 16.44
C ASP A 268 -4.21 -22.39 15.13
N ALA A 269 -3.99 -21.47 14.17
CA ALA A 269 -3.35 -21.78 12.90
C ALA A 269 -1.96 -22.41 13.10
N ASP A 270 -1.69 -23.47 12.35
CA ASP A 270 -0.40 -24.14 12.29
C ASP A 270 0.42 -23.75 11.06
N ARG A 271 -0.22 -23.14 10.06
CA ARG A 271 0.38 -22.63 8.82
C ARG A 271 -0.04 -21.17 8.63
N VAL A 272 0.93 -20.27 8.52
CA VAL A 272 0.70 -18.83 8.46
C VAL A 272 1.45 -18.21 7.29
N ILE A 273 0.77 -17.34 6.54
CA ILE A 273 1.39 -16.47 5.54
C ILE A 273 1.76 -15.13 6.19
N VAL A 274 2.88 -14.52 5.80
CA VAL A 274 3.20 -13.13 6.08
C VAL A 274 3.33 -12.40 4.75
N ALA A 275 2.55 -11.36 4.56
CA ALA A 275 2.51 -10.61 3.30
C ALA A 275 2.07 -9.16 3.50
N MET A 276 2.23 -8.32 2.46
CA MET A 276 1.69 -6.96 2.40
C MET A 276 1.17 -6.65 1.00
N GLY A 277 0.31 -5.63 0.88
CA GLY A 277 -0.31 -5.22 -0.38
C GLY A 277 -1.51 -6.07 -0.79
N SER A 278 -1.89 -5.99 -2.05
CA SER A 278 -3.15 -6.51 -2.57
C SER A 278 -3.33 -8.04 -2.49
N ILE A 279 -2.25 -8.81 -2.32
CA ILE A 279 -2.32 -10.26 -2.13
C ILE A 279 -3.11 -10.65 -0.87
N CYS A 280 -3.19 -9.77 0.12
CA CYS A 280 -3.85 -10.04 1.38
C CYS A 280 -5.34 -10.33 1.21
N ASP A 281 -6.03 -9.60 0.31
CA ASP A 281 -7.47 -9.84 0.05
C ASP A 281 -7.71 -11.21 -0.59
N VAL A 282 -6.84 -11.62 -1.52
CA VAL A 282 -6.91 -12.94 -2.15
C VAL A 282 -6.66 -14.05 -1.13
N ALA A 283 -5.71 -13.82 -0.23
CA ALA A 283 -5.38 -14.78 0.83
C ALA A 283 -6.53 -14.94 1.83
N ASP A 284 -7.22 -13.85 2.20
CA ASP A 284 -8.37 -13.90 3.11
C ASP A 284 -9.46 -14.84 2.59
N GLU A 285 -9.84 -14.73 1.30
CA GLU A 285 -10.86 -15.59 0.70
C GLU A 285 -10.47 -17.08 0.71
N VAL A 286 -9.19 -17.38 0.45
CA VAL A 286 -8.69 -18.76 0.47
C VAL A 286 -8.64 -19.29 1.91
N ILE A 287 -8.24 -18.46 2.87
CA ILE A 287 -8.19 -18.81 4.30
C ILE A 287 -9.59 -19.10 4.81
N ASP A 288 -10.59 -18.29 4.48
CA ASP A 288 -11.99 -18.53 4.84
C ASP A 288 -12.48 -19.88 4.29
N TYR A 289 -12.17 -20.15 3.02
CA TYR A 289 -12.54 -21.42 2.38
C TYR A 289 -11.89 -22.63 3.08
N LEU A 290 -10.59 -22.55 3.38
CA LEU A 290 -9.84 -23.65 4.01
C LEU A 290 -10.29 -23.87 5.47
N ASN A 291 -10.42 -22.80 6.24
CA ASN A 291 -10.87 -22.88 7.64
C ASN A 291 -12.29 -23.38 7.76
N ALA A 292 -13.19 -23.06 6.81
CA ALA A 292 -14.54 -23.63 6.74
C ALA A 292 -14.52 -25.14 6.48
N LYS A 293 -13.41 -25.70 5.99
CA LYS A 293 -13.20 -27.13 5.80
C LYS A 293 -12.44 -27.82 6.94
N GLY A 294 -12.15 -27.08 8.01
CA GLY A 294 -11.46 -27.59 9.19
C GLY A 294 -9.93 -27.49 9.15
N GLU A 295 -9.38 -26.80 8.13
CA GLU A 295 -7.96 -26.44 8.11
C GLU A 295 -7.67 -25.38 9.18
N LYS A 296 -6.38 -25.21 9.53
CA LYS A 296 -5.92 -24.25 10.53
C LYS A 296 -4.89 -23.34 9.92
N VAL A 297 -5.36 -22.38 9.15
CA VAL A 297 -4.51 -21.47 8.37
C VAL A 297 -4.83 -20.02 8.66
N GLY A 298 -3.83 -19.14 8.43
CA GLY A 298 -3.97 -17.71 8.62
C GLY A 298 -2.94 -16.89 7.87
N ILE A 299 -3.10 -15.56 7.93
CA ILE A 299 -2.18 -14.58 7.38
C ILE A 299 -1.90 -13.48 8.39
N ILE A 300 -0.67 -13.01 8.41
CA ILE A 300 -0.26 -11.75 9.03
C ILE A 300 -0.07 -10.72 7.93
N LYS A 301 -0.87 -9.67 7.96
CA LYS A 301 -0.81 -8.52 7.04
C LYS A 301 0.12 -7.48 7.62
N VAL A 302 1.21 -7.18 6.94
CA VAL A 302 2.16 -6.14 7.35
C VAL A 302 1.59 -4.77 6.95
N ARG A 303 1.37 -3.88 7.93
CA ARG A 303 0.95 -2.50 7.71
C ARG A 303 2.12 -1.55 7.83
N LEU A 304 2.79 -1.55 8.97
CA LEU A 304 4.02 -0.79 9.15
C LEU A 304 5.23 -1.68 8.82
N TYR A 305 5.83 -1.45 7.65
CA TYR A 305 7.00 -2.21 7.23
C TYR A 305 8.31 -1.61 7.79
N ARG A 306 8.38 -0.27 7.93
CA ARG A 306 9.49 0.44 8.58
C ARG A 306 8.96 1.57 9.49
N PRO A 307 9.52 1.71 10.71
CA PRO A 307 10.47 0.79 11.34
C PRO A 307 9.88 -0.60 11.57
N TRP A 308 10.72 -1.63 11.49
CA TRP A 308 10.30 -3.00 11.78
C TRP A 308 10.13 -3.22 13.27
N VAL A 309 9.01 -3.79 13.70
CA VAL A 309 8.67 -4.01 15.11
C VAL A 309 8.47 -5.50 15.37
N SER A 310 9.58 -6.20 15.70
CA SER A 310 9.58 -7.66 15.94
C SER A 310 8.58 -8.08 17.01
N SER A 311 8.46 -7.31 18.11
CA SER A 311 7.52 -7.62 19.20
C SER A 311 6.05 -7.56 18.75
N ALA A 312 5.70 -6.65 17.84
CA ALA A 312 4.35 -6.55 17.32
C ALA A 312 4.01 -7.71 16.35
N LEU A 313 4.96 -8.15 15.52
CA LEU A 313 4.82 -9.36 14.72
C LEU A 313 4.60 -10.59 15.58
N LEU A 314 5.44 -10.77 16.61
CA LEU A 314 5.36 -11.92 17.52
C LEU A 314 4.07 -11.94 18.35
N LYS A 315 3.52 -10.76 18.67
CA LYS A 315 2.24 -10.61 19.40
C LYS A 315 1.06 -11.21 18.61
N VAL A 316 1.08 -11.08 17.27
CA VAL A 316 -0.01 -11.53 16.42
C VAL A 316 0.24 -12.92 15.80
N LEU A 317 1.46 -13.44 15.87
CA LEU A 317 1.77 -14.78 15.38
C LEU A 317 1.11 -15.83 16.31
N PRO A 318 0.24 -16.71 15.78
CA PRO A 318 -0.32 -17.80 16.58
C PRO A 318 0.77 -18.68 17.21
N LYS A 319 0.63 -18.96 18.49
CA LYS A 319 1.60 -19.82 19.24
C LYS A 319 1.66 -21.26 18.72
N THR A 320 0.65 -21.65 17.96
CA THR A 320 0.53 -22.95 17.30
C THR A 320 1.19 -23.00 15.93
N ALA A 321 1.67 -21.86 15.43
CA ALA A 321 2.29 -21.78 14.10
C ALA A 321 3.57 -22.64 14.05
N LYS A 322 3.55 -23.62 13.16
CA LYS A 322 4.69 -24.53 12.89
C LYS A 322 5.41 -24.17 11.61
N LYS A 323 4.67 -23.61 10.66
CA LYS A 323 5.19 -23.27 9.34
C LYS A 323 4.74 -21.87 8.95
N VAL A 324 5.71 -21.05 8.55
CA VAL A 324 5.49 -19.66 8.13
C VAL A 324 6.02 -19.51 6.71
N ALA A 325 5.19 -18.99 5.82
CA ALA A 325 5.59 -18.62 4.46
C ALA A 325 5.54 -17.11 4.31
N VAL A 326 6.65 -16.51 3.95
CA VAL A 326 6.73 -15.07 3.67
C VAL A 326 6.61 -14.84 2.17
N LEU A 327 5.71 -13.97 1.76
CA LEU A 327 5.49 -13.61 0.37
C LEU A 327 6.03 -12.22 0.08
N ASP A 328 7.06 -12.16 -0.75
CA ASP A 328 7.67 -10.92 -1.26
C ASP A 328 7.28 -10.67 -2.72
N ARG A 329 6.77 -9.48 -3.00
CA ARG A 329 6.43 -9.05 -4.37
C ARG A 329 7.63 -8.37 -5.04
N THR A 330 8.78 -8.98 -4.92
CA THR A 330 10.05 -8.53 -5.50
C THR A 330 11.01 -9.68 -5.72
N LYS A 331 12.11 -9.40 -6.41
CA LYS A 331 13.28 -10.27 -6.49
C LYS A 331 14.53 -9.44 -6.22
N GLU A 332 15.28 -9.82 -5.19
CA GLU A 332 16.60 -9.24 -4.90
C GLU A 332 17.70 -10.20 -5.36
N PRO A 333 18.31 -9.95 -6.55
CA PRO A 333 19.35 -10.82 -7.07
C PRO A 333 20.57 -10.87 -6.15
N GLY A 334 21.06 -12.09 -5.87
CA GLY A 334 22.27 -12.30 -5.05
C GLY A 334 22.03 -12.27 -3.53
N SER A 335 20.83 -11.96 -3.07
CA SER A 335 20.47 -12.04 -1.65
C SER A 335 20.14 -13.47 -1.22
N LEU A 336 20.32 -13.75 0.08
CA LEU A 336 19.88 -15.01 0.70
C LEU A 336 18.36 -15.15 0.72
N GLY A 337 17.63 -14.05 0.65
CA GLY A 337 16.16 -14.00 0.60
C GLY A 337 15.71 -12.60 0.27
N GLU A 338 14.45 -12.43 -0.04
CA GLU A 338 13.82 -11.14 -0.28
C GLU A 338 13.66 -10.36 1.04
N PRO A 339 13.48 -9.04 1.01
CA PRO A 339 13.58 -8.19 2.21
C PRO A 339 12.62 -8.54 3.34
N LEU A 340 11.33 -8.79 3.06
CA LEU A 340 10.37 -9.15 4.11
C LEU A 340 10.71 -10.51 4.72
N TYR A 341 11.11 -11.48 3.89
CA TYR A 341 11.56 -12.78 4.37
C TYR A 341 12.75 -12.64 5.35
N LEU A 342 13.72 -11.79 5.04
CA LEU A 342 14.89 -11.60 5.91
C LEU A 342 14.51 -10.94 7.24
N ASP A 343 13.59 -9.98 7.25
CA ASP A 343 13.09 -9.34 8.48
C ASP A 343 12.36 -10.35 9.37
N VAL A 344 11.51 -11.19 8.80
CA VAL A 344 10.81 -12.25 9.54
C VAL A 344 11.80 -13.31 10.05
N ALA A 345 12.76 -13.72 9.22
CA ALA A 345 13.79 -14.70 9.61
C ALA A 345 14.60 -14.20 10.82
N ALA A 346 15.04 -12.94 10.79
CA ALA A 346 15.75 -12.31 11.91
C ALA A 346 14.86 -12.28 13.18
N THR A 347 13.60 -11.87 13.04
CA THR A 347 12.63 -11.82 14.15
C THR A 347 12.42 -13.19 14.81
N LEU A 348 12.19 -14.24 14.02
CA LEU A 348 11.99 -15.59 14.56
C LEU A 348 13.25 -16.11 15.23
N ARG A 349 14.42 -15.84 14.65
CA ARG A 349 15.71 -16.23 15.21
C ARG A 349 15.98 -15.56 16.56
N GLU A 350 15.78 -14.25 16.65
CA GLU A 350 15.98 -13.47 17.88
C GLU A 350 14.99 -13.89 18.96
N ALA A 351 13.77 -14.29 18.59
CA ALA A 351 12.77 -14.80 19.51
C ALA A 351 13.00 -16.26 19.97
N GLY A 352 14.03 -16.94 19.44
CA GLY A 352 14.31 -18.33 19.75
C GLY A 352 13.31 -19.33 19.13
N LEU A 353 12.50 -18.92 18.17
CA LEU A 353 11.51 -19.78 17.48
C LEU A 353 12.16 -20.60 16.36
N ASN A 354 13.21 -21.36 16.70
CA ASN A 354 14.02 -22.12 15.73
C ASN A 354 13.31 -23.35 15.16
N ASP A 355 12.25 -23.82 15.82
CA ASP A 355 11.47 -24.99 15.38
C ASP A 355 10.39 -24.62 14.34
N VAL A 356 10.16 -23.32 14.13
CA VAL A 356 9.23 -22.85 13.09
C VAL A 356 9.89 -22.98 11.72
N VAL A 357 9.31 -23.77 10.84
CA VAL A 357 9.76 -23.92 9.45
C VAL A 357 9.42 -22.63 8.68
N LEU A 358 10.44 -21.90 8.26
CA LEU A 358 10.29 -20.65 7.53
C LEU A 358 10.61 -20.85 6.05
N THR A 359 9.70 -20.40 5.18
CA THR A 359 9.85 -20.44 3.72
C THR A 359 9.66 -19.06 3.10
N GLY A 360 10.30 -18.79 1.96
CA GLY A 360 10.20 -17.51 1.25
C GLY A 360 9.70 -17.68 -0.18
N GLY A 361 8.65 -16.96 -0.55
CA GLY A 361 8.04 -17.02 -1.87
C GLY A 361 8.05 -15.69 -2.61
N ARG A 362 8.39 -15.74 -3.89
CA ARG A 362 8.27 -14.60 -4.81
C ARG A 362 7.00 -14.73 -5.63
N TYR A 363 6.29 -13.63 -5.78
CA TYR A 363 5.04 -13.61 -6.53
C TYR A 363 4.81 -12.27 -7.22
N GLY A 364 3.94 -12.23 -8.21
CA GLY A 364 3.28 -11.02 -8.68
C GLY A 364 4.16 -9.96 -9.34
N LEU A 365 5.43 -10.26 -9.68
CA LEU A 365 6.32 -9.31 -10.36
C LEU A 365 5.69 -8.87 -11.68
N GLY A 366 5.76 -7.55 -11.94
CA GLY A 366 5.18 -6.98 -13.16
C GLY A 366 3.68 -7.24 -13.28
N SER A 367 2.97 -7.22 -12.16
CA SER A 367 1.52 -7.54 -12.06
C SER A 367 1.17 -8.93 -12.61
N LYS A 368 2.10 -9.89 -12.57
CA LYS A 368 1.73 -11.29 -12.84
C LYS A 368 0.60 -11.68 -11.91
N ASP A 369 -0.45 -12.25 -12.48
CA ASP A 369 -1.63 -12.62 -11.70
C ASP A 369 -1.31 -13.66 -10.62
N THR A 370 -1.90 -13.49 -9.45
CA THR A 370 -1.79 -14.40 -8.31
C THR A 370 -3.20 -14.75 -7.84
N PRO A 371 -3.88 -15.63 -8.58
CA PRO A 371 -5.26 -16.03 -8.27
C PRO A 371 -5.32 -16.93 -7.02
N PRO A 372 -6.52 -17.21 -6.50
CA PRO A 372 -6.71 -18.15 -5.38
C PRO A 372 -5.99 -19.49 -5.57
N SER A 373 -5.89 -20.01 -6.80
CA SER A 373 -5.16 -21.25 -7.13
C SER A 373 -3.69 -21.23 -6.69
N SER A 374 -3.04 -20.07 -6.71
CA SER A 374 -1.66 -19.88 -6.24
C SER A 374 -1.58 -19.96 -4.71
N ILE A 375 -2.54 -19.39 -3.98
CA ILE A 375 -2.58 -19.43 -2.52
C ILE A 375 -2.94 -20.85 -2.03
N PHE A 376 -3.86 -21.55 -2.71
CA PHE A 376 -4.10 -22.96 -2.45
C PHE A 376 -2.83 -23.80 -2.65
N ALA A 377 -2.06 -23.54 -3.72
CA ALA A 377 -0.80 -24.24 -3.96
C ALA A 377 0.22 -24.00 -2.84
N LEU A 378 0.26 -22.79 -2.31
CA LEU A 378 1.13 -22.44 -1.18
C LEU A 378 0.74 -23.22 0.09
N PHE A 379 -0.54 -23.19 0.50
CA PHE A 379 -0.97 -23.93 1.68
C PHE A 379 -0.74 -25.43 1.53
N LYS A 380 -0.96 -25.98 0.32
CA LYS A 380 -0.65 -27.40 0.01
C LYS A 380 0.86 -27.69 0.08
N GLU A 381 1.72 -26.75 -0.29
CA GLU A 381 3.17 -26.90 -0.11
C GLU A 381 3.53 -26.94 1.37
N LEU A 382 2.89 -26.10 2.19
CA LEU A 382 3.10 -26.06 3.63
C LEU A 382 2.56 -27.31 4.38
N GLU A 383 1.75 -28.17 3.75
CA GLU A 383 1.36 -29.46 4.33
C GLU A 383 2.52 -30.45 4.39
N LYS A 384 3.49 -30.35 3.47
CA LYS A 384 4.62 -31.27 3.36
C LYS A 384 5.53 -31.18 4.59
N ASP A 385 6.10 -32.28 5.01
CA ASP A 385 7.09 -32.31 6.10
C ASP A 385 8.29 -31.41 5.80
N ALA A 386 8.76 -31.41 4.56
CA ALA A 386 9.84 -30.57 4.04
C ALA A 386 9.33 -29.70 2.87
N PRO A 387 8.71 -28.56 3.13
CA PRO A 387 8.31 -27.63 2.08
C PRO A 387 9.54 -26.99 1.43
N LYS A 388 9.40 -26.52 0.18
CA LYS A 388 10.47 -25.76 -0.49
C LYS A 388 10.86 -24.54 0.32
N GLU A 389 12.13 -24.39 0.66
CA GLU A 389 12.65 -23.20 1.38
C GLU A 389 12.44 -21.90 0.59
N ARG A 390 12.57 -21.99 -0.73
CA ARG A 390 12.33 -20.90 -1.67
C ARG A 390 11.43 -21.37 -2.78
N PHE A 391 10.47 -20.54 -3.17
CA PHE A 391 9.54 -20.88 -4.25
C PHE A 391 9.08 -19.64 -5.03
N THR A 392 8.44 -19.87 -6.17
CA THR A 392 7.75 -18.86 -6.97
C THR A 392 6.29 -19.25 -7.17
N LEU A 393 5.40 -18.25 -7.22
CA LEU A 393 3.96 -18.41 -7.49
C LEU A 393 3.58 -17.73 -8.81
N GLY A 394 2.61 -18.34 -9.51
CA GLY A 394 1.99 -17.76 -10.69
C GLY A 394 2.80 -17.87 -11.99
N ILE A 395 3.97 -18.51 -11.96
CA ILE A 395 4.82 -18.78 -13.13
C ILE A 395 5.25 -20.25 -13.15
N THR A 396 5.78 -20.67 -14.30
CA THR A 396 6.58 -21.89 -14.43
C THR A 396 8.03 -21.46 -14.66
N ASP A 397 8.88 -21.65 -13.65
CA ASP A 397 10.31 -21.41 -13.74
C ASP A 397 11.00 -22.73 -14.17
N ASP A 398 11.52 -22.73 -15.37
CA ASP A 398 12.19 -23.85 -15.99
C ASP A 398 13.73 -23.77 -15.89
N VAL A 399 14.26 -22.78 -15.20
CA VAL A 399 15.68 -22.58 -14.94
C VAL A 399 16.08 -23.11 -13.57
N THR A 400 15.39 -22.70 -12.52
CA THR A 400 15.70 -23.08 -11.13
C THR A 400 14.67 -24.02 -10.50
N PHE A 401 13.55 -24.27 -11.20
CA PHE A 401 12.47 -25.21 -10.83
C PHE A 401 11.86 -24.93 -9.45
N LEU A 402 11.79 -23.67 -9.05
CA LEU A 402 11.26 -23.24 -7.76
C LEU A 402 9.75 -23.07 -7.74
N SER A 403 9.10 -23.08 -8.91
CA SER A 403 7.66 -22.84 -9.01
C SER A 403 6.83 -23.89 -8.27
N LEU A 404 5.79 -23.40 -7.59
CA LEU A 404 4.73 -24.25 -7.08
C LEU A 404 3.66 -24.44 -8.16
N PRO A 405 3.20 -25.65 -8.42
CA PRO A 405 2.15 -25.89 -9.40
C PRO A 405 0.82 -25.35 -8.87
N GLU A 406 0.13 -24.54 -9.69
CA GLU A 406 -1.21 -24.08 -9.35
C GLU A 406 -2.20 -25.24 -9.15
N VAL A 407 -3.11 -25.08 -8.19
CA VAL A 407 -4.22 -26.02 -8.00
C VAL A 407 -5.25 -25.79 -9.10
N LYS A 408 -5.47 -26.80 -9.94
CA LYS A 408 -6.42 -26.74 -11.06
C LYS A 408 -7.31 -27.99 -11.12
N PRO A 409 -8.66 -27.85 -11.22
CA PRO A 409 -9.38 -26.59 -11.09
C PRO A 409 -9.31 -26.02 -9.66
N ALA A 410 -9.23 -24.70 -9.54
CA ALA A 410 -9.27 -24.06 -8.23
C ALA A 410 -10.69 -24.11 -7.65
N PRO A 411 -10.83 -24.27 -6.33
CA PRO A 411 -12.10 -24.07 -5.66
C PRO A 411 -12.63 -22.64 -5.89
N ILE A 412 -13.95 -22.48 -5.92
CA ILE A 412 -14.59 -21.17 -5.97
C ILE A 412 -14.60 -20.60 -4.55
N THR A 413 -13.92 -19.46 -4.36
CA THR A 413 -13.83 -18.75 -3.07
C THR A 413 -14.74 -17.53 -2.98
N ALA A 414 -15.26 -17.08 -4.13
CA ALA A 414 -16.12 -15.92 -4.19
C ALA A 414 -17.40 -16.10 -3.35
N ALA A 415 -17.81 -15.03 -2.66
CA ALA A 415 -19.03 -15.02 -1.86
C ALA A 415 -20.26 -15.36 -2.68
N ALA A 416 -21.25 -16.01 -2.05
CA ALA A 416 -22.51 -16.37 -2.71
C ALA A 416 -23.20 -15.14 -3.34
N GLY A 417 -23.60 -15.26 -4.59
CA GLY A 417 -24.23 -14.17 -5.36
C GLY A 417 -23.27 -13.25 -6.09
N THR A 418 -21.96 -13.45 -5.96
CA THR A 418 -20.94 -12.72 -6.76
C THR A 418 -21.14 -13.01 -8.25
N LYS A 419 -21.10 -11.95 -9.07
CA LYS A 419 -21.11 -12.05 -10.53
C LYS A 419 -19.78 -11.58 -11.07
N GLU A 420 -19.03 -12.47 -11.68
CA GLU A 420 -17.76 -12.17 -12.30
C GLU A 420 -17.96 -11.81 -13.77
N CYS A 421 -17.38 -10.68 -14.20
CA CYS A 421 -17.40 -10.22 -15.57
C CYS A 421 -15.98 -9.97 -16.07
N LYS A 422 -15.64 -10.45 -17.25
CA LYS A 422 -14.35 -10.25 -17.88
C LYS A 422 -14.51 -9.40 -19.14
N PHE A 423 -13.80 -8.27 -19.18
CA PHE A 423 -13.75 -7.39 -20.32
C PHE A 423 -12.48 -7.65 -21.12
N TRP A 424 -12.61 -7.70 -22.43
CA TRP A 424 -11.50 -7.93 -23.36
C TRP A 424 -11.32 -6.71 -24.23
N GLY A 425 -10.07 -6.23 -24.35
CA GLY A 425 -9.71 -5.13 -25.23
C GLY A 425 -8.31 -5.31 -25.79
N LEU A 426 -8.00 -4.61 -26.88
CA LEU A 426 -6.69 -4.64 -27.53
C LEU A 426 -5.66 -3.71 -26.88
N GLY A 427 -6.10 -2.88 -25.92
CA GLY A 427 -5.28 -1.81 -25.37
C GLY A 427 -5.29 -0.56 -26.27
N GLY A 428 -5.44 0.64 -25.68
CA GLY A 428 -5.55 1.89 -26.44
C GLY A 428 -6.84 2.07 -27.25
N ASP A 429 -7.79 1.14 -27.14
CA ASP A 429 -9.06 1.08 -27.89
C ASP A 429 -10.26 1.67 -27.12
N GLY A 430 -10.01 2.27 -25.95
CA GLY A 430 -11.06 2.83 -25.08
C GLY A 430 -11.76 1.80 -24.16
N THR A 431 -11.47 0.51 -24.28
CA THR A 431 -12.11 -0.55 -23.48
C THR A 431 -11.90 -0.36 -21.98
N VAL A 432 -10.71 0.11 -21.56
CA VAL A 432 -10.42 0.39 -20.13
C VAL A 432 -11.34 1.50 -19.59
N GLY A 433 -11.51 2.59 -20.33
CA GLY A 433 -12.41 3.68 -19.97
C GLY A 433 -13.88 3.24 -19.93
N ALA A 434 -14.31 2.47 -20.92
CA ALA A 434 -15.66 1.91 -20.97
C ALA A 434 -15.93 0.99 -19.78
N ASN A 435 -14.96 0.15 -19.41
CA ASN A 435 -15.04 -0.73 -18.25
C ASN A 435 -15.16 0.08 -16.95
N LYS A 436 -14.29 1.06 -16.71
CA LYS A 436 -14.36 1.97 -15.54
C LYS A 436 -15.73 2.64 -15.41
N ASN A 437 -16.29 3.10 -16.54
CA ASN A 437 -17.62 3.73 -16.55
C ASN A 437 -18.73 2.72 -16.24
N SER A 438 -18.66 1.50 -16.76
CA SER A 438 -19.60 0.43 -16.46
C SER A 438 -19.61 0.07 -14.99
N VAL A 439 -18.45 -0.07 -14.36
CA VAL A 439 -18.33 -0.34 -12.92
C VAL A 439 -18.92 0.79 -12.09
N LYS A 440 -18.59 2.04 -12.41
CA LYS A 440 -19.15 3.22 -11.73
C LYS A 440 -20.68 3.28 -11.84
N ASP A 441 -21.25 2.90 -12.99
CA ASP A 441 -22.70 2.88 -13.20
C ASP A 441 -23.38 1.78 -12.36
N VAL A 442 -22.81 0.59 -12.29
CA VAL A 442 -23.30 -0.51 -11.44
C VAL A 442 -23.35 -0.07 -9.98
N TYR A 443 -22.31 0.54 -9.45
CA TYR A 443 -22.28 1.05 -8.09
C TYR A 443 -23.29 2.18 -7.84
N LYS A 444 -23.54 3.04 -8.82
CA LYS A 444 -24.59 4.09 -8.72
C LYS A 444 -25.99 3.48 -8.64
N ARG A 445 -26.29 2.47 -9.44
CA ARG A 445 -27.62 1.82 -9.47
C ARG A 445 -27.94 1.05 -8.20
N GLN A 446 -26.96 0.47 -7.52
CA GLN A 446 -27.15 -0.16 -6.20
C GLN A 446 -27.71 0.81 -5.15
N LEU A 447 -27.43 2.11 -5.26
CA LEU A 447 -28.04 3.14 -4.39
C LEU A 447 -29.50 3.42 -4.70
N GLN A 448 -29.92 3.29 -5.95
CA GLN A 448 -31.31 3.53 -6.35
C GLN A 448 -32.23 2.37 -5.95
N THR A 449 -31.75 1.13 -6.01
CA THR A 449 -32.54 -0.05 -5.61
C THR A 449 -32.81 -0.12 -4.11
N SER A 450 -31.94 0.42 -3.26
CA SER A 450 -32.18 0.51 -1.81
C SER A 450 -33.22 1.60 -1.44
N ARG A 451 -33.37 2.65 -2.26
CA ARG A 451 -34.36 3.70 -2.07
C ARG A 451 -35.73 3.38 -2.72
N SER A 452 -35.77 2.54 -3.76
CA SER A 452 -36.97 2.23 -4.52
C SER A 452 -37.73 0.97 -4.10
N ARG A 453 -37.25 0.23 -3.10
CA ARG A 453 -37.98 -0.93 -2.53
C ARG A 453 -39.20 -0.55 -1.71
N GLN A 454 -39.50 0.76 -1.51
CA GLN A 454 -40.72 1.21 -0.89
C GLN A 454 -41.86 1.60 -1.84
N GLN A 455 -41.67 1.60 -3.14
CA GLN A 455 -42.75 1.83 -4.09
C GLN A 455 -42.39 1.37 -5.51
N ARG A 456 -42.92 0.22 -5.96
CA ARG A 456 -43.65 0.02 -7.20
C ARG A 456 -43.76 -1.44 -7.65
N PRO A 457 -44.88 -1.82 -8.33
CA PRO A 457 -45.07 -3.18 -8.82
C PRO A 457 -44.38 -3.41 -10.18
N SER A 458 -44.18 -4.70 -10.48
CA SER A 458 -43.51 -5.19 -11.72
C SER A 458 -44.36 -4.87 -12.97
N PRO A 459 -43.75 -4.81 -14.19
CA PRO A 459 -43.80 -5.96 -15.06
C PRO A 459 -42.56 -6.25 -15.93
N ALA A 460 -42.35 -7.52 -16.11
CA ALA A 460 -41.95 -8.37 -17.23
C ALA A 460 -41.20 -7.79 -18.46
N GLN A 461 -40.17 -8.53 -18.80
CA GLN A 461 -39.68 -8.92 -20.14
C GLN A 461 -38.98 -7.91 -21.06
N ARG A 462 -37.71 -8.17 -21.34
CA ARG A 462 -37.28 -8.62 -22.68
C ARG A 462 -35.84 -9.16 -22.67
N SER A 463 -35.74 -10.39 -23.16
CA SER A 463 -34.54 -11.16 -23.44
C SER A 463 -34.07 -10.92 -24.87
N GLY A 464 -32.75 -10.92 -25.07
CA GLY A 464 -32.13 -11.08 -26.38
C GLY A 464 -30.63 -11.40 -26.21
N PRO A 465 -30.09 -12.43 -26.85
CA PRO A 465 -28.72 -12.89 -26.63
C PRO A 465 -27.72 -12.13 -27.51
N LEU A 466 -26.69 -11.57 -26.89
CA LEU A 466 -25.50 -11.06 -27.56
C LEU A 466 -24.49 -12.19 -27.80
N ARG A 467 -24.24 -12.50 -29.07
CA ARG A 467 -23.18 -13.42 -29.51
C ARG A 467 -21.83 -12.70 -29.45
N ALA A 468 -20.90 -13.22 -28.63
CA ALA A 468 -19.52 -12.77 -28.55
C ALA A 468 -18.66 -13.44 -29.61
N ARG A 469 -17.93 -12.66 -30.43
CA ARG A 469 -16.82 -13.14 -31.27
C ARG A 469 -15.52 -13.08 -30.47
N ARG A 470 -14.74 -14.15 -30.49
CA ARG A 470 -13.45 -14.29 -29.81
C ARG A 470 -12.34 -13.56 -30.57
N TRP A 471 -11.58 -12.70 -29.88
CA TRP A 471 -10.24 -12.24 -30.28
C TRP A 471 -9.33 -12.22 -29.03
N PRO A 472 -8.04 -12.59 -29.14
CA PRO A 472 -7.16 -12.70 -27.97
C PRO A 472 -6.47 -11.36 -27.62
N TRP A 473 -6.11 -11.20 -26.36
CA TRP A 473 -5.17 -10.29 -25.70
C TRP A 473 -5.72 -9.14 -24.84
N CYS A 474 -5.19 -9.12 -23.63
CA CYS A 474 -5.37 -8.27 -22.46
C CYS A 474 -6.61 -8.54 -21.58
N CYS A 475 -6.36 -9.15 -20.44
CA CYS A 475 -7.37 -9.40 -19.42
C CYS A 475 -7.24 -8.39 -18.27
N PHE A 476 -8.32 -7.67 -17.95
CA PHE A 476 -8.48 -7.01 -16.67
C PHE A 476 -9.58 -7.73 -15.89
N TRP A 477 -9.31 -8.04 -14.63
CA TRP A 477 -10.29 -8.62 -13.73
C TRP A 477 -10.99 -7.52 -12.93
N LEU A 478 -12.30 -7.65 -12.79
CA LEU A 478 -13.12 -6.93 -11.84
C LEU A 478 -13.82 -7.96 -10.96
N ARG A 479 -13.71 -7.83 -9.69
CA ARG A 479 -14.51 -8.53 -8.69
C ARG A 479 -15.72 -7.74 -8.24
#